data_861ff36ade0fea8d0bb862f7ebdb12d4
#
_entry.id   861ff36ade0fea8d0bb862f7ebdb12d4
#
_cell.length_a   1.000
_cell.length_b   1.000
_cell.length_c   1.000
_cell.angle_alpha   90.00
_cell.angle_beta   90.00
_cell.angle_gamma   90.00
#
_symmetry.space_group_name_H-M   'P 1'
#
loop_
_entity.id
_entity.type
_entity.pdbx_description
1 polymer ?
#
loop_
_entity_poly.entity_id
_entity_poly.type
_entity_poly.pdbx_seq_one_letter_code
_entity_poly.pdbx_strand_id
1 'polypeptide(L)'
;MVTNDIKEYFIRKAKEYDEKFGYNYWDSHVKFVVDIAKNLALKNGANVEIVEISAILHDIAKVLKEDEDESHNIVGARIAEDLLIKMSYDKDSIELVKKCILHHGGDLDNVCLSKEEWCVRNADILSMFNNIT
;
A
#
# COMPACT_ATOMS: atom_id res chain seq x y z
N MET A 1 6.14 -13.56 10.38
CA MET A 1 6.87 -12.71 9.45
C MET A 1 6.16 -11.37 9.29
N VAL A 2 6.93 -10.34 9.02
CA VAL A 2 6.40 -8.97 8.96
C VAL A 2 5.26 -8.82 7.95
N THR A 3 5.40 -9.39 6.76
CA THR A 3 4.37 -9.28 5.72
C THR A 3 3.01 -9.83 6.19
N ASN A 4 3.00 -10.99 6.82
CA ASN A 4 1.77 -11.58 7.33
C ASN A 4 1.17 -10.74 8.47
N ASP A 5 2.01 -10.21 9.35
CA ASP A 5 1.57 -9.37 10.46
C ASP A 5 0.93 -8.08 9.94
N ILE A 6 1.52 -7.47 8.93
CA ILE A 6 0.99 -6.27 8.27
C ILE A 6 -0.35 -6.59 7.60
N LYS A 7 -0.44 -7.72 6.90
CA LYS A 7 -1.67 -8.15 6.23
C LYS A 7 -2.80 -8.37 7.25
N GLU A 8 -2.52 -9.07 8.33
CA GLU A 8 -3.52 -9.30 9.38
C GLU A 8 -3.98 -8.00 10.02
N TYR A 9 -3.03 -7.08 10.30
CA TYR A 9 -3.35 -5.76 10.82
C TYR A 9 -4.29 -5.01 9.88
N PHE A 10 -3.94 -4.96 8.59
CA PHE A 10 -4.76 -4.26 7.61
C PHE A 10 -6.15 -4.86 7.50
N ILE A 11 -6.26 -6.19 7.39
CA ILE A 11 -7.54 -6.87 7.25
C ILE A 11 -8.43 -6.58 8.46
N ARG A 12 -7.86 -6.60 9.67
CA ARG A 12 -8.61 -6.28 10.89
C ARG A 12 -9.15 -4.85 10.87
N LYS A 13 -8.32 -3.89 10.48
CA LYS A 13 -8.73 -2.49 10.40
C LYS A 13 -9.72 -2.25 9.27
N ALA A 14 -9.52 -2.90 8.13
CA ALA A 14 -10.43 -2.81 7.00
C ALA A 14 -11.81 -3.38 7.38
N LYS A 15 -11.85 -4.45 8.16
CA LYS A 15 -13.11 -5.04 8.62
C LYS A 15 -13.90 -4.08 9.50
N GLU A 16 -13.22 -3.37 10.40
CA GLU A 16 -13.85 -2.34 11.22
C GLU A 16 -14.43 -1.22 10.35
N TYR A 17 -13.68 -0.79 9.34
CA TYR A 17 -14.12 0.20 8.38
C TYR A 17 -15.34 -0.28 7.57
N ASP A 18 -15.29 -1.53 7.09
CA ASP A 18 -16.35 -2.12 6.28
C ASP A 18 -17.66 -2.21 7.06
N GLU A 19 -17.61 -2.61 8.32
CA GLU A 19 -18.79 -2.70 9.19
C GLU A 19 -19.44 -1.33 9.38
N LYS A 20 -18.63 -0.27 9.47
CA LYS A 20 -19.12 1.07 9.71
C LYS A 20 -19.66 1.75 8.44
N PHE A 21 -19.05 1.51 7.30
CA PHE A 21 -19.34 2.25 6.07
C PHE A 21 -19.92 1.41 4.94
N GLY A 22 -20.10 0.12 5.14
CA GLY A 22 -20.73 -0.74 4.14
C GLY A 22 -19.84 -1.12 2.96
N TYR A 23 -18.53 -1.12 3.14
CA TYR A 23 -17.58 -1.51 2.10
C TYR A 23 -17.03 -2.90 2.31
N ASN A 24 -16.29 -3.37 1.32
CA ASN A 24 -15.53 -4.62 1.37
C ASN A 24 -14.12 -4.31 0.83
N TYR A 25 -13.38 -3.52 1.58
CA TYR A 25 -12.17 -2.84 1.11
C TYR A 25 -11.06 -3.82 0.72
N TRP A 26 -10.80 -4.82 1.58
CA TRP A 26 -9.76 -5.82 1.28
C TRP A 26 -10.11 -6.65 0.05
N ASP A 27 -11.29 -7.28 0.05
CA ASP A 27 -11.68 -8.21 -1.01
C ASP A 27 -11.96 -7.52 -2.34
N SER A 28 -12.48 -6.29 -2.32
CA SER A 28 -12.86 -5.61 -3.56
C SER A 28 -11.77 -4.74 -4.17
N HIS A 29 -10.73 -4.38 -3.38
CA HIS A 29 -9.70 -3.46 -3.87
C HIS A 29 -8.28 -3.91 -3.52
N VAL A 30 -7.91 -3.89 -2.23
CA VAL A 30 -6.51 -4.04 -1.82
C VAL A 30 -5.92 -5.38 -2.23
N LYS A 31 -6.69 -6.46 -2.10
CA LYS A 31 -6.25 -7.80 -2.50
C LYS A 31 -5.80 -7.83 -3.96
N PHE A 32 -6.56 -7.19 -4.85
CA PHE A 32 -6.21 -7.12 -6.27
C PHE A 32 -4.94 -6.31 -6.52
N VAL A 33 -4.82 -5.17 -5.83
CA VAL A 33 -3.60 -4.35 -5.94
C VAL A 33 -2.37 -5.16 -5.51
N VAL A 34 -2.48 -5.88 -4.39
CA VAL A 34 -1.37 -6.70 -3.88
C VAL A 34 -0.98 -7.78 -4.90
N ASP A 35 -1.95 -8.51 -5.44
CA ASP A 35 -1.68 -9.58 -6.40
C ASP A 35 -1.00 -9.05 -7.67
N ILE A 36 -1.51 -7.95 -8.22
CA ILE A 36 -0.94 -7.33 -9.41
C ILE A 36 0.48 -6.81 -9.11
N ALA A 37 0.66 -6.14 -7.98
CA ALA A 37 1.95 -5.58 -7.60
C ALA A 37 3.01 -6.66 -7.45
N LYS A 38 2.68 -7.78 -6.82
CA LYS A 38 3.61 -8.90 -6.67
C LYS A 38 4.01 -9.47 -8.02
N ASN A 39 3.07 -9.64 -8.94
CA ASN A 39 3.35 -10.13 -10.27
C ASN A 39 4.26 -9.17 -11.04
N LEU A 40 4.01 -7.86 -10.94
CA LEU A 40 4.87 -6.86 -11.56
C LEU A 40 6.27 -6.88 -10.97
N ALA A 41 6.38 -7.05 -9.65
CA ALA A 41 7.68 -7.11 -8.98
C ALA A 41 8.50 -8.32 -9.45
N LEU A 42 7.86 -9.48 -9.58
CA LEU A 42 8.52 -10.69 -10.08
C LEU A 42 9.03 -10.50 -11.50
N LYS A 43 8.22 -9.88 -12.36
CA LYS A 43 8.59 -9.68 -13.77
C LYS A 43 9.68 -8.64 -13.96
N ASN A 44 9.77 -7.66 -13.07
CA ASN A 44 10.70 -6.52 -13.24
C ASN A 44 11.91 -6.57 -12.31
N GLY A 45 12.09 -7.65 -11.56
CA GLY A 45 13.22 -7.79 -10.67
C GLY A 45 13.21 -6.84 -9.48
N ALA A 46 12.02 -6.41 -9.05
CA ALA A 46 11.85 -5.58 -7.87
C ALA A 46 11.79 -6.44 -6.61
N ASN A 47 11.96 -5.80 -5.44
CA ASN A 47 11.86 -6.49 -4.15
C ASN A 47 10.40 -6.82 -3.86
N VAL A 48 10.02 -8.09 -3.97
CA VAL A 48 8.64 -8.56 -3.84
C VAL A 48 8.08 -8.25 -2.45
N GLU A 49 8.86 -8.47 -1.39
CA GLU A 49 8.41 -8.22 -0.03
C GLU A 49 8.06 -6.75 0.20
N ILE A 50 8.94 -5.84 -0.23
CA ILE A 50 8.70 -4.40 -0.11
C ILE A 50 7.48 -3.97 -0.90
N VAL A 51 7.34 -4.48 -2.11
CA VAL A 51 6.19 -4.17 -2.97
C VAL A 51 4.90 -4.69 -2.34
N GLU A 52 4.91 -5.90 -1.80
CA GLU A 52 3.75 -6.48 -1.14
C GLU A 52 3.33 -5.67 0.09
N ILE A 53 4.25 -5.35 0.98
CA ILE A 53 3.98 -4.55 2.17
C ILE A 53 3.41 -3.19 1.78
N SER A 54 4.03 -2.55 0.79
CA SER A 54 3.60 -1.22 0.33
C SER A 54 2.21 -1.26 -0.28
N ALA A 55 1.91 -2.29 -1.07
CA ALA A 55 0.60 -2.45 -1.68
C ALA A 55 -0.49 -2.67 -0.61
N ILE A 56 -0.20 -3.47 0.42
CA ILE A 56 -1.14 -3.68 1.53
C ILE A 56 -1.45 -2.36 2.22
N LEU A 57 -0.44 -1.52 2.44
CA LEU A 57 -0.58 -0.31 3.23
C LEU A 57 -0.86 0.96 2.43
N HIS A 58 -0.96 0.88 1.09
CA HIS A 58 -1.04 2.10 0.28
C HIS A 58 -2.24 2.99 0.60
N ASP A 59 -3.34 2.43 1.07
CA ASP A 59 -4.56 3.17 1.43
C ASP A 59 -4.88 3.10 2.93
N ILE A 60 -3.89 2.79 3.78
CA ILE A 60 -4.14 2.60 5.21
C ILE A 60 -4.74 3.86 5.88
N ALA A 61 -4.36 5.04 5.41
CA ALA A 61 -4.89 6.29 5.98
C ALA A 61 -6.41 6.40 5.80
N LYS A 62 -6.94 5.94 4.67
CA LYS A 62 -8.37 5.93 4.40
C LYS A 62 -9.12 4.99 5.35
N VAL A 63 -8.57 3.81 5.56
CA VAL A 63 -9.17 2.79 6.42
C VAL A 63 -9.22 3.25 7.87
N LEU A 64 -8.17 3.95 8.32
CA LEU A 64 -8.09 4.47 9.69
C LEU A 64 -8.76 5.84 9.83
N LYS A 65 -9.21 6.45 8.73
CA LYS A 65 -9.87 7.76 8.73
C LYS A 65 -8.98 8.85 9.34
N GLU A 66 -7.70 8.85 8.99
CA GLU A 66 -6.72 9.80 9.50
C GLU A 66 -6.22 10.77 8.46
N ASP A 67 -6.88 10.86 7.30
CA ASP A 67 -6.46 11.69 6.16
C ASP A 67 -7.28 12.97 5.98
N GLU A 68 -7.97 13.46 7.02
CA GLU A 68 -8.89 14.58 6.89
C GLU A 68 -8.24 15.90 6.48
N ASP A 69 -7.07 16.21 7.04
CA ASP A 69 -6.39 17.50 6.82
C ASP A 69 -5.15 17.41 5.95
N GLU A 70 -4.72 16.21 5.58
CA GLU A 70 -3.54 15.99 4.76
C GLU A 70 -3.82 14.96 3.67
N SER A 71 -2.96 14.94 2.64
CA SER A 71 -3.01 13.89 1.62
C SER A 71 -2.93 12.52 2.27
N HIS A 72 -3.78 11.59 1.86
CA HIS A 72 -3.77 10.23 2.38
C HIS A 72 -2.44 9.51 2.10
N ASN A 73 -1.71 9.93 1.05
CA ASN A 73 -0.39 9.37 0.74
C ASN A 73 0.64 9.73 1.82
N ILE A 74 0.64 10.99 2.25
CA ILE A 74 1.56 11.47 3.28
C ILE A 74 1.24 10.81 4.62
N VAL A 75 -0.02 10.82 5.01
CA VAL A 75 -0.48 10.21 6.26
C VAL A 75 -0.23 8.71 6.24
N GLY A 76 -0.52 8.05 5.12
CA GLY A 76 -0.29 6.61 4.97
C GLY A 76 1.17 6.22 5.12
N ALA A 77 2.08 7.01 4.52
CA ALA A 77 3.52 6.75 4.66
C ALA A 77 3.97 6.87 6.12
N ARG A 78 3.43 7.85 6.85
CA ARG A 78 3.74 8.03 8.28
C ARG A 78 3.23 6.86 9.13
N ILE A 79 2.00 6.41 8.87
CA ILE A 79 1.42 5.27 9.59
C ILE A 79 2.24 4.01 9.31
N ALA A 80 2.62 3.77 8.06
CA ALA A 80 3.43 2.61 7.70
C ALA A 80 4.78 2.63 8.41
N GLU A 81 5.42 3.78 8.49
CA GLU A 81 6.69 3.94 9.20
C GLU A 81 6.54 3.52 10.66
N ASP A 82 5.53 4.03 11.35
CA ASP A 82 5.31 3.73 12.76
C ASP A 82 5.06 2.22 12.98
N LEU A 83 4.25 1.61 12.13
CA LEU A 83 3.96 0.18 12.22
C LEU A 83 5.21 -0.67 12.01
N LEU A 84 5.99 -0.35 11.01
CA LEU A 84 7.18 -1.12 10.67
C LEU A 84 8.30 -0.94 11.68
N ILE A 85 8.43 0.25 12.26
CA ILE A 85 9.37 0.47 13.37
C ILE A 85 9.01 -0.42 14.56
N LYS A 86 7.73 -0.50 14.91
CA LYS A 86 7.26 -1.35 16.01
C LYS A 86 7.52 -2.83 15.74
N MET A 87 7.58 -3.23 14.48
CA MET A 87 7.87 -4.61 14.10
C MET A 87 9.36 -4.87 13.89
N SER A 88 10.20 -3.90 14.19
CA SER A 88 11.66 -3.98 14.05
C SER A 88 12.11 -4.30 12.62
N TYR A 89 11.39 -3.74 11.65
CA TYR A 89 11.73 -3.92 10.25
C TYR A 89 12.99 -3.12 9.87
N ASP A 90 13.67 -3.53 8.80
CA ASP A 90 14.88 -2.89 8.34
C ASP A 90 14.66 -1.42 7.97
N LYS A 91 15.54 -0.54 8.47
CA LYS A 91 15.40 0.91 8.30
C LYS A 91 15.37 1.35 6.84
N ASP A 92 16.28 0.82 6.02
CA ASP A 92 16.32 1.19 4.60
C ASP A 92 15.09 0.69 3.86
N SER A 93 14.60 -0.48 4.25
CA SER A 93 13.38 -1.05 3.69
C SER A 93 12.15 -0.21 4.07
N ILE A 94 12.10 0.29 5.31
CA ILE A 94 11.04 1.19 5.75
C ILE A 94 11.01 2.45 4.87
N GLU A 95 12.17 3.04 4.60
CA GLU A 95 12.24 4.23 3.76
C GLU A 95 11.71 3.96 2.35
N LEU A 96 12.01 2.80 1.79
CA LEU A 96 11.52 2.44 0.47
C LEU A 96 9.99 2.20 0.48
N VAL A 97 9.46 1.56 1.52
CA VAL A 97 8.01 1.38 1.68
C VAL A 97 7.31 2.74 1.74
N LYS A 98 7.87 3.68 2.49
CA LYS A 98 7.31 5.03 2.60
C LYS A 98 7.24 5.71 1.22
N LYS A 99 8.29 5.61 0.43
CA LYS A 99 8.32 6.17 -0.93
C LYS A 99 7.27 5.50 -1.83
N CYS A 100 7.12 4.19 -1.72
CA CYS A 100 6.11 3.47 -2.49
C CYS A 100 4.71 3.96 -2.18
N ILE A 101 4.40 4.17 -0.91
CA ILE A 101 3.09 4.67 -0.49
C ILE A 101 2.91 6.13 -0.93
N LEU A 102 3.93 6.95 -0.73
CA LEU A 102 3.88 8.36 -1.08
C LEU A 102 3.64 8.57 -2.57
N HIS A 103 4.23 7.75 -3.42
CA HIS A 103 4.20 7.91 -4.87
C HIS A 103 3.21 6.99 -5.58
N HIS A 104 2.30 6.31 -4.88
CA HIS A 104 1.35 5.41 -5.53
C HIS A 104 0.25 6.13 -6.31
N GLY A 105 0.03 7.40 -6.02
CA GLY A 105 -0.96 8.21 -6.73
C GLY A 105 -0.50 9.66 -6.83
N GLY A 106 -1.30 10.49 -7.49
CA GLY A 106 -1.03 11.90 -7.62
C GLY A 106 -0.05 12.24 -8.74
N ASP A 107 0.40 13.48 -8.73
CA ASP A 107 1.29 14.02 -9.75
C ASP A 107 2.74 13.64 -9.44
N LEU A 108 3.44 13.13 -10.45
CA LEU A 108 4.82 12.70 -10.33
C LEU A 108 5.78 13.54 -11.18
N ASP A 109 5.45 14.79 -11.46
CA ASP A 109 6.35 15.66 -12.18
C ASP A 109 7.71 15.74 -11.47
N ASN A 110 8.78 15.47 -12.24
CA ASN A 110 10.16 15.51 -11.76
C ASN A 110 10.52 14.42 -10.72
N VAL A 111 9.72 13.36 -10.62
CA VAL A 111 10.05 12.23 -9.74
C VAL A 111 10.50 11.05 -10.56
N CYS A 112 11.69 10.51 -10.21
CA CYS A 112 12.21 9.28 -10.82
C CYS A 112 11.84 8.10 -9.90
N LEU A 113 10.99 7.21 -10.38
CA LEU A 113 10.52 6.10 -9.57
C LEU A 113 11.51 4.92 -9.57
N SER A 114 11.70 4.31 -8.40
CA SER A 114 12.35 3.01 -8.30
C SER A 114 11.44 1.94 -8.90
N LYS A 115 11.99 0.73 -9.12
CA LYS A 115 11.20 -0.41 -9.60
C LYS A 115 10.04 -0.71 -8.65
N GLU A 116 10.29 -0.65 -7.34
CA GLU A 116 9.29 -0.92 -6.32
C GLU A 116 8.16 0.11 -6.37
N GLU A 117 8.51 1.38 -6.45
CA GLU A 117 7.52 2.46 -6.54
C GLU A 117 6.67 2.34 -7.80
N TRP A 118 7.31 2.01 -8.93
CA TRP A 118 6.63 1.80 -10.20
C TRP A 118 5.61 0.65 -10.11
N CYS A 119 6.00 -0.47 -9.48
CA CYS A 119 5.14 -1.62 -9.34
C CYS A 119 3.87 -1.30 -8.55
N VAL A 120 4.01 -0.61 -7.42
CA VAL A 120 2.87 -0.28 -6.56
C VAL A 120 1.93 0.70 -7.27
N ARG A 121 2.49 1.75 -7.88
CA ARG A 121 1.69 2.74 -8.59
C ARG A 121 0.92 2.12 -9.76
N ASN A 122 1.58 1.32 -10.56
CA ASN A 122 0.93 0.70 -11.72
C ASN A 122 -0.08 -0.37 -11.32
N ALA A 123 0.17 -1.08 -10.21
CA ALA A 123 -0.79 -2.04 -9.69
C ALA A 123 -2.10 -1.35 -9.28
N ASP A 124 -2.00 -0.21 -8.61
CA ASP A 124 -3.19 0.55 -8.20
C ASP A 124 -3.98 1.01 -9.43
N ILE A 125 -3.30 1.54 -10.45
CA ILE A 125 -3.93 1.95 -11.70
C ILE A 125 -4.60 0.76 -12.39
N LEU A 126 -3.90 -0.36 -12.52
CA LEU A 126 -4.41 -1.55 -13.20
C LEU A 126 -5.60 -2.18 -12.48
N SER A 127 -5.63 -2.09 -11.15
CA SER A 127 -6.74 -2.64 -10.36
C SER A 127 -8.07 -1.98 -10.70
N MET A 128 -8.04 -0.73 -11.13
CA MET A 128 -9.24 0.00 -11.51
C MET A 128 -9.91 -0.61 -12.74
N PHE A 129 -9.14 -1.18 -13.65
CA PHE A 129 -9.69 -1.83 -14.84
C PHE A 129 -10.37 -3.15 -14.51
N ASN A 130 -9.90 -3.87 -13.50
CA ASN A 130 -10.53 -5.11 -13.07
C ASN A 130 -11.89 -4.88 -12.43
N ASN A 131 -12.13 -3.70 -11.86
CA ASN A 131 -13.38 -3.36 -11.22
C ASN A 131 -14.46 -2.88 -12.19
N ILE A 132 -14.13 -2.74 -13.47
CA ILE A 132 -15.06 -2.26 -14.49
C ILE A 132 -15.90 -3.40 -15.07
N THR A 133 -15.46 -4.63 -14.93
CA THR A 133 -16.17 -5.80 -15.48
C THR A 133 -17.26 -6.34 -14.57
#